data_f4a5f9f2a78222fdef5a096024eb898e
#
_entry.id   f4a5f9f2a78222fdef5a096024eb898e
#
_cell.length_a   1.000
_cell.length_b   1.000
_cell.length_c   1.000
_cell.angle_alpha   90.00
_cell.angle_beta   90.00
_cell.angle_gamma   90.00
#
_symmetry.space_group_name_H-M   'P 1'
#
loop_
_entity.id
_entity.type
_entity.pdbx_description
1 polymer ?
#
loop_
_entity_poly.entity_id
_entity_poly.type
_entity_poly.pdbx_seq_one_letter_code
_entity_poly.pdbx_strand_id
1 'polypeptide(L)'
;MKKNVVLLGCSNLLGMHHAFRQVFQHTQSDAYETETYLEDDYAKYTNLAVAGGGNALIKWRLFDFLEHEIPDYVYLQFSGLVRRDFYFDKESIENFELEPTTSKKHLYIPGGNHVHEKNAKSFIHRLQNASYNFYDDNTNNWHSLQDIFSAVTVLDKLKIKHNWSIYYDPINPPTENTKMEGIIAKWPAFIDHSNKLSSPLNYAIDSGVDVPDGVHFDYDTFLKYLENNKSKIHLNFDDK
;
A
#
# COMPACT_ATOMS: atom_id res chain seq x y z
N MET A 1 -10.76 -24.06 9.66
CA MET A 1 -10.06 -23.79 8.36
C MET A 1 -9.14 -22.61 8.60
N LYS A 2 -7.89 -22.65 8.13
CA LYS A 2 -6.97 -21.50 8.25
C LYS A 2 -7.51 -20.30 7.48
N LYS A 3 -7.39 -19.11 8.04
CA LYS A 3 -7.75 -17.88 7.34
C LYS A 3 -6.65 -17.43 6.41
N ASN A 4 -7.01 -17.01 5.21
CA ASN A 4 -6.10 -16.42 4.24
C ASN A 4 -6.12 -14.90 4.35
N VAL A 5 -5.00 -14.31 4.82
CA VAL A 5 -4.85 -12.89 5.10
C VAL A 5 -3.82 -12.30 4.13
N VAL A 6 -4.21 -11.28 3.39
CA VAL A 6 -3.34 -10.62 2.41
C VAL A 6 -3.08 -9.17 2.80
N LEU A 7 -1.83 -8.78 2.78
CA LEU A 7 -1.38 -7.42 3.07
C LEU A 7 -0.76 -6.82 1.81
N LEU A 8 -1.21 -5.63 1.42
CA LEU A 8 -0.70 -4.91 0.24
C LEU A 8 -0.36 -3.46 0.62
N GLY A 9 0.80 -3.01 0.22
CA GLY A 9 1.23 -1.64 0.52
C GLY A 9 2.60 -1.28 -0.03
N CYS A 10 3.13 -0.18 0.48
CA CYS A 10 4.48 0.30 0.18
C CYS A 10 5.51 -0.24 1.20
N SER A 11 6.71 0.36 1.22
CA SER A 11 7.83 -0.03 2.10
C SER A 11 7.45 -0.12 3.59
N ASN A 12 6.52 0.72 4.04
CA ASN A 12 6.10 0.76 5.44
C ASN A 12 5.29 -0.47 5.89
N LEU A 13 4.83 -1.30 4.96
CA LEU A 13 4.12 -2.54 5.26
C LEU A 13 5.01 -3.79 5.11
N LEU A 14 6.25 -3.63 4.61
CA LEU A 14 7.19 -4.75 4.52
C LEU A 14 7.46 -5.33 5.92
N GLY A 15 7.35 -6.64 6.07
CA GLY A 15 7.55 -7.32 7.35
C GLY A 15 6.45 -7.14 8.39
N MET A 16 5.43 -6.28 8.15
CA MET A 16 4.41 -5.94 9.14
C MET A 16 3.33 -7.01 9.33
N HIS A 17 3.33 -8.11 8.57
CA HIS A 17 2.43 -9.25 8.80
C HIS A 17 2.63 -9.89 10.18
N HIS A 18 3.83 -9.82 10.75
CA HIS A 18 4.11 -10.23 12.13
C HIS A 18 3.33 -9.40 13.16
N ALA A 19 3.18 -8.08 12.92
CA ALA A 19 2.40 -7.21 13.79
C ALA A 19 0.90 -7.59 13.75
N PHE A 20 0.36 -7.92 12.58
CA PHE A 20 -1.01 -8.45 12.46
C PHE A 20 -1.16 -9.73 13.25
N ARG A 21 -0.23 -10.67 13.13
CA ARG A 21 -0.25 -11.92 13.89
C ARG A 21 -0.21 -11.66 15.41
N GLN A 22 0.65 -10.78 15.87
CA GLN A 22 0.77 -10.45 17.29
C GLN A 22 -0.51 -9.84 17.86
N VAL A 23 -1.13 -8.88 17.16
CA VAL A 23 -2.33 -8.19 17.64
C VAL A 23 -3.56 -9.09 17.62
N PHE A 24 -3.73 -9.91 16.57
CA PHE A 24 -4.98 -10.64 16.37
C PHE A 24 -4.93 -12.10 16.83
N GLN A 25 -3.74 -12.68 17.01
CA GLN A 25 -3.58 -14.05 17.49
C GLN A 25 -2.90 -14.12 18.86
N HIS A 26 -2.50 -12.97 19.45
CA HIS A 26 -1.82 -12.90 20.74
C HIS A 26 -0.53 -13.77 20.81
N THR A 27 0.15 -13.94 19.70
CA THR A 27 1.42 -14.67 19.62
C THR A 27 2.58 -13.69 19.72
N GLN A 28 3.58 -13.99 20.57
CA GLN A 28 4.83 -13.24 20.53
C GLN A 28 5.60 -13.62 19.27
N SER A 29 6.09 -12.61 18.55
CA SER A 29 6.92 -12.81 17.37
C SER A 29 8.21 -11.99 17.57
N ASP A 30 9.33 -12.68 17.60
CA ASP A 30 10.65 -12.06 17.77
C ASP A 30 11.30 -11.67 16.44
N ALA A 31 10.60 -11.85 15.32
CA ALA A 31 11.22 -11.76 14.01
C ALA A 31 10.74 -10.55 13.21
N TYR A 32 11.64 -9.63 12.99
CA TYR A 32 11.60 -8.65 11.91
C TYR A 32 12.12 -9.35 10.64
N GLU A 33 11.31 -10.19 10.03
CA GLU A 33 11.69 -10.93 8.84
C GLU A 33 11.10 -10.28 7.59
N THR A 34 11.92 -10.19 6.56
CA THR A 34 11.54 -9.71 5.21
C THR A 34 10.74 -10.76 4.43
N GLU A 35 10.26 -11.80 5.11
CA GLU A 35 9.47 -12.85 4.50
C GLU A 35 8.16 -12.30 3.93
N THR A 36 7.85 -12.75 2.73
CA THR A 36 6.58 -12.40 2.07
C THR A 36 5.44 -13.33 2.46
N TYR A 37 5.75 -14.37 3.20
CA TYR A 37 4.82 -15.44 3.55
C TYR A 37 5.05 -15.96 4.96
N LEU A 38 3.97 -16.05 5.72
CA LEU A 38 3.96 -16.66 7.06
C LEU A 38 2.71 -17.53 7.19
N GLU A 39 2.88 -18.75 7.66
CA GLU A 39 1.77 -19.66 7.93
C GLU A 39 1.89 -20.26 9.31
N ASP A 40 0.76 -20.31 10.03
CA ASP A 40 0.62 -20.99 11.31
C ASP A 40 -0.67 -21.85 11.34
N ASP A 41 -1.07 -22.31 12.52
CA ASP A 41 -2.26 -23.15 12.67
C ASP A 41 -3.57 -22.41 12.42
N TYR A 42 -3.58 -21.07 12.48
CA TYR A 42 -4.76 -20.22 12.42
C TYR A 42 -4.90 -19.50 11.08
N ALA A 43 -3.79 -19.06 10.51
CA ALA A 43 -3.79 -18.26 9.29
C ALA A 43 -2.58 -18.50 8.39
N LYS A 44 -2.80 -18.16 7.13
CA LYS A 44 -1.79 -17.95 6.11
C LYS A 44 -1.74 -16.44 5.83
N TYR A 45 -0.60 -15.81 6.09
CA TYR A 45 -0.36 -14.41 5.78
C TYR A 45 0.47 -14.30 4.50
N THR A 46 0.00 -13.52 3.56
CA THR A 46 0.76 -13.18 2.34
C THR A 46 0.98 -11.68 2.31
N ASN A 47 2.23 -11.26 2.43
CA ASN A 47 2.60 -9.84 2.34
C ASN A 47 3.10 -9.50 0.94
N LEU A 48 2.31 -8.73 0.20
CA LEU A 48 2.59 -8.28 -1.15
C LEU A 48 3.06 -6.82 -1.20
N ALA A 49 3.52 -6.26 -0.09
CA ALA A 49 4.06 -4.91 -0.06
C ALA A 49 5.33 -4.79 -0.90
N VAL A 50 5.55 -3.60 -1.48
CA VAL A 50 6.73 -3.31 -2.32
C VAL A 50 7.33 -1.97 -1.92
N ALA A 51 8.64 -1.96 -1.69
CA ALA A 51 9.36 -0.73 -1.42
C ALA A 51 9.16 0.29 -2.56
N GLY A 52 8.80 1.53 -2.18
CA GLY A 52 8.55 2.60 -3.15
C GLY A 52 7.26 2.46 -3.97
N GLY A 53 6.48 1.39 -3.79
CA GLY A 53 5.24 1.16 -4.54
C GLY A 53 4.25 2.31 -4.39
N GLY A 54 3.63 2.70 -5.49
CA GLY A 54 2.50 3.62 -5.55
C GLY A 54 1.17 2.88 -5.60
N ASN A 55 0.09 3.63 -5.74
CA ASN A 55 -1.26 3.10 -5.63
C ASN A 55 -1.66 2.23 -6.83
N ALA A 56 -1.11 2.50 -8.02
CA ALA A 56 -1.33 1.67 -9.19
C ALA A 56 -0.74 0.26 -9.02
N LEU A 57 0.47 0.16 -8.47
CA LEU A 57 1.11 -1.12 -8.18
C LEU A 57 0.36 -1.91 -7.11
N ILE A 58 -0.08 -1.24 -6.03
CA ILE A 58 -0.87 -1.87 -4.96
C ILE A 58 -2.16 -2.46 -5.54
N LYS A 59 -2.91 -1.70 -6.33
CA LYS A 59 -4.12 -2.15 -7.03
C LYS A 59 -3.83 -3.33 -7.96
N TRP A 60 -2.80 -3.23 -8.78
CA TRP A 60 -2.45 -4.29 -9.73
C TRP A 60 -2.12 -5.60 -9.02
N ARG A 61 -1.32 -5.56 -7.95
CA ARG A 61 -0.99 -6.76 -7.17
C ARG A 61 -2.19 -7.37 -6.47
N LEU A 62 -3.13 -6.53 -6.03
CA LEU A 62 -4.41 -7.03 -5.54
C LEU A 62 -5.15 -7.82 -6.63
N PHE A 63 -5.27 -7.26 -7.82
CA PHE A 63 -6.02 -7.90 -8.90
C PHE A 63 -5.34 -9.18 -9.39
N ASP A 64 -4.01 -9.17 -9.55
CA ASP A 64 -3.23 -10.36 -9.88
C ASP A 64 -3.42 -11.48 -8.83
N PHE A 65 -3.42 -11.13 -7.55
CA PHE A 65 -3.71 -12.09 -6.49
C PHE A 65 -5.13 -12.66 -6.59
N LEU A 66 -6.12 -11.80 -6.80
CA LEU A 66 -7.54 -12.18 -6.88
C LEU A 66 -7.87 -13.04 -8.11
N GLU A 67 -7.06 -13.03 -9.16
CA GLU A 67 -7.18 -13.95 -10.29
C GLU A 67 -6.90 -15.40 -9.90
N HIS A 68 -6.18 -15.63 -8.82
CA HIS A 68 -5.72 -16.96 -8.41
C HIS A 68 -6.33 -17.45 -7.11
N GLU A 69 -6.63 -16.54 -6.18
CA GLU A 69 -7.08 -16.90 -4.83
C GLU A 69 -7.99 -15.82 -4.26
N ILE A 70 -9.05 -16.24 -3.55
CA ILE A 70 -9.93 -15.33 -2.82
C ILE A 70 -9.54 -15.35 -1.34
N PRO A 71 -9.04 -14.24 -0.77
CA PRO A 71 -8.65 -14.17 0.64
C PRO A 71 -9.86 -14.01 1.55
N ASP A 72 -9.71 -14.41 2.81
CA ASP A 72 -10.71 -14.14 3.85
C ASP A 72 -10.67 -12.69 4.34
N TYR A 73 -9.48 -12.08 4.25
CA TYR A 73 -9.27 -10.70 4.69
C TYR A 73 -8.12 -10.04 3.90
N VAL A 74 -8.32 -8.75 3.58
CA VAL A 74 -7.31 -7.91 2.92
C VAL A 74 -7.06 -6.64 3.73
N TYR A 75 -5.79 -6.31 3.96
CA TYR A 75 -5.39 -4.98 4.42
C TYR A 75 -4.65 -4.24 3.32
N LEU A 76 -5.17 -3.07 2.94
CA LEU A 76 -4.56 -2.19 1.95
C LEU A 76 -3.96 -0.96 2.64
N GLN A 77 -2.65 -0.78 2.51
CA GLN A 77 -2.00 0.47 2.89
C GLN A 77 -1.58 1.22 1.61
N PHE A 78 -2.43 2.09 1.15
CA PHE A 78 -2.10 2.96 0.03
C PHE A 78 -0.98 3.92 0.40
N SER A 79 -0.13 4.25 -0.57
CA SER A 79 0.93 5.25 -0.42
C SER A 79 0.36 6.68 -0.54
N GLY A 80 1.21 7.69 -0.46
CA GLY A 80 0.80 9.07 -0.73
C GLY A 80 0.25 9.22 -2.16
N LEU A 81 -0.66 10.19 -2.35
CA LEU A 81 -1.39 10.35 -3.61
C LEU A 81 -0.52 10.78 -4.80
N VAL A 82 0.62 11.40 -4.54
CA VAL A 82 1.52 11.90 -5.61
C VAL A 82 2.44 10.83 -6.21
N ARG A 83 2.48 9.62 -5.64
CA ARG A 83 3.31 8.53 -6.17
C ARG A 83 2.73 7.95 -7.43
N ARG A 84 3.59 7.76 -8.43
CA ARG A 84 3.22 7.20 -9.72
C ARG A 84 4.08 6.00 -10.07
N ASP A 85 3.44 4.90 -10.42
CA ASP A 85 4.10 3.70 -10.92
C ASP A 85 4.06 3.68 -12.45
N PHE A 86 5.04 3.02 -13.05
CA PHE A 86 5.11 2.79 -14.49
C PHE A 86 4.95 1.29 -14.76
N TYR A 87 4.08 0.97 -15.69
CA TYR A 87 3.86 -0.39 -16.14
C TYR A 87 4.58 -0.64 -17.46
N PHE A 88 5.28 -1.75 -17.53
CA PHE A 88 5.95 -2.22 -18.74
C PHE A 88 5.53 -3.67 -19.00
N ASP A 89 5.20 -3.97 -20.23
CA ASP A 89 5.00 -5.33 -20.68
C ASP A 89 6.34 -6.06 -20.90
N LYS A 90 6.26 -7.35 -21.19
CA LYS A 90 7.46 -8.19 -21.36
C LYS A 90 8.37 -7.69 -22.49
N GLU A 91 7.80 -7.27 -23.61
CA GLU A 91 8.55 -6.79 -24.77
C GLU A 91 9.30 -5.50 -24.43
N SER A 92 8.64 -4.56 -23.73
CA SER A 92 9.27 -3.33 -23.26
C SER A 92 10.40 -3.61 -22.26
N ILE A 93 10.22 -4.60 -21.36
CA ILE A 93 11.26 -5.00 -20.39
C ILE A 93 12.51 -5.50 -21.13
N GLU A 94 12.34 -6.38 -22.10
CA GLU A 94 13.44 -6.93 -22.90
C GLU A 94 14.13 -5.85 -23.74
N ASN A 95 13.36 -4.97 -24.39
CA ASN A 95 13.89 -3.91 -25.26
C ASN A 95 14.63 -2.81 -24.48
N PHE A 96 14.28 -2.56 -23.23
CA PHE A 96 14.93 -1.53 -22.41
C PHE A 96 15.89 -2.10 -21.36
N GLU A 97 16.19 -3.40 -21.41
CA GLU A 97 17.09 -4.09 -20.46
C GLU A 97 16.72 -3.80 -18.99
N LEU A 98 15.41 -3.83 -18.69
CA LEU A 98 14.91 -3.54 -17.35
C LEU A 98 14.97 -4.80 -16.48
N GLU A 99 15.42 -4.65 -15.23
CA GLU A 99 15.38 -5.75 -14.27
C GLU A 99 13.97 -5.92 -13.71
N PRO A 100 13.34 -7.11 -13.86
CA PRO A 100 12.00 -7.36 -13.34
C PRO A 100 12.01 -7.41 -11.81
N THR A 101 11.28 -6.50 -11.18
CA THR A 101 11.17 -6.43 -9.70
C THR A 101 10.01 -7.24 -9.13
N THR A 102 9.01 -7.64 -9.93
CA THR A 102 7.74 -8.14 -9.38
C THR A 102 7.17 -9.39 -10.02
N SER A 103 7.37 -9.65 -11.31
CA SER A 103 6.95 -10.90 -11.94
C SER A 103 7.65 -11.12 -13.27
N LYS A 104 7.62 -12.38 -13.76
CA LYS A 104 8.19 -12.74 -15.06
C LYS A 104 7.43 -12.15 -16.26
N LYS A 105 6.25 -11.55 -16.05
CA LYS A 105 5.37 -11.09 -17.16
C LYS A 105 5.26 -9.57 -17.24
N HIS A 106 5.39 -8.88 -16.11
CA HIS A 106 5.16 -7.44 -16.03
C HIS A 106 6.15 -6.79 -15.07
N LEU A 107 6.61 -5.61 -15.40
CA LEU A 107 7.44 -4.78 -14.54
C LEU A 107 6.68 -3.53 -14.17
N TYR A 108 6.46 -3.34 -12.87
CA TYR A 108 6.11 -2.05 -12.32
C TYR A 108 7.35 -1.40 -11.75
N ILE A 109 7.60 -0.17 -12.17
CA ILE A 109 8.67 0.64 -11.61
C ILE A 109 8.03 1.59 -10.61
N PRO A 110 8.37 1.45 -9.32
CA PRO A 110 7.86 2.35 -8.30
C PRO A 110 8.25 3.80 -8.60
N GLY A 111 7.28 4.70 -8.52
CA GLY A 111 7.47 6.14 -8.75
C GLY A 111 8.01 6.91 -7.55
N GLY A 112 8.54 6.23 -6.53
CA GLY A 112 9.12 6.89 -5.36
C GLY A 112 10.42 7.64 -5.67
N ASN A 113 10.72 8.69 -4.92
CA ASN A 113 11.87 9.60 -5.08
C ASN A 113 13.27 8.94 -4.89
N HIS A 114 13.35 7.62 -4.76
CA HIS A 114 14.60 6.89 -4.52
C HIS A 114 15.30 6.44 -5.80
N VAL A 115 15.37 7.33 -6.79
CA VAL A 115 16.31 7.11 -7.88
C VAL A 115 17.69 7.52 -7.35
N HIS A 116 18.49 6.53 -6.96
CA HIS A 116 19.89 6.77 -6.61
C HIS A 116 20.55 7.56 -7.73
N GLU A 117 21.28 8.61 -7.40
CA GLU A 117 22.02 9.47 -8.35
C GLU A 117 22.88 8.69 -9.35
N LYS A 118 23.31 7.46 -8.99
CA LYS A 118 24.06 6.55 -9.87
C LYS A 118 23.31 6.18 -11.15
N ASN A 119 21.99 6.24 -11.16
CA ASN A 119 21.12 5.91 -12.30
C ASN A 119 20.52 7.14 -13.01
N ALA A 120 21.01 8.33 -12.71
CA ALA A 120 20.51 9.59 -13.29
C ALA A 120 20.43 9.62 -14.81
N LYS A 121 21.20 8.77 -15.51
CA LYS A 121 21.21 8.63 -16.97
C LYS A 121 20.32 7.49 -17.48
N SER A 122 19.74 6.68 -16.61
CA SER A 122 18.89 5.55 -17.01
C SER A 122 17.61 6.05 -17.69
N PHE A 123 17.06 5.22 -18.57
CA PHE A 123 15.74 5.46 -19.19
C PHE A 123 14.66 5.74 -18.15
N ILE A 124 14.66 4.97 -17.06
CA ILE A 124 13.71 5.09 -15.96
C ILE A 124 13.78 6.45 -15.28
N HIS A 125 14.99 6.93 -14.98
CA HIS A 125 15.16 8.26 -14.38
C HIS A 125 14.63 9.37 -15.30
N ARG A 126 14.91 9.27 -16.60
CA ARG A 126 14.38 10.23 -17.59
C ARG A 126 12.86 10.18 -17.66
N LEU A 127 12.28 8.98 -17.60
CA LEU A 127 10.82 8.78 -17.60
C LEU A 127 10.18 9.36 -16.34
N GLN A 128 10.77 9.12 -15.16
CA GLN A 128 10.32 9.70 -13.91
C GLN A 128 10.37 11.22 -13.93
N ASN A 129 11.51 11.80 -14.34
CA ASN A 129 11.64 13.25 -14.46
C ASN A 129 10.67 13.86 -15.47
N ALA A 130 10.48 13.20 -16.62
CA ALA A 130 9.47 13.63 -17.58
C ALA A 130 8.08 13.60 -16.96
N SER A 131 7.73 12.54 -16.27
CA SER A 131 6.45 12.40 -15.58
C SER A 131 6.21 13.52 -14.58
N TYR A 132 7.18 13.85 -13.72
CA TYR A 132 7.05 14.96 -12.76
C TYR A 132 6.91 16.32 -13.43
N ASN A 133 7.48 16.50 -14.64
CA ASN A 133 7.36 17.74 -15.39
C ASN A 133 6.04 17.86 -16.18
N PHE A 134 5.41 16.73 -16.54
CA PHE A 134 4.19 16.71 -17.34
C PHE A 134 2.90 16.62 -16.53
N TYR A 135 2.96 16.11 -15.31
CA TYR A 135 1.78 15.90 -14.48
C TYR A 135 1.87 16.78 -13.24
N ASP A 136 0.88 17.63 -13.08
CA ASP A 136 0.68 18.37 -11.83
C ASP A 136 0.18 17.46 -10.70
N ASP A 137 0.22 17.96 -9.49
CA ASP A 137 -0.23 17.23 -8.31
C ASP A 137 -1.71 16.82 -8.40
N ASN A 138 -2.55 17.63 -9.03
CA ASN A 138 -3.96 17.32 -9.23
C ASN A 138 -4.14 16.07 -10.11
N THR A 139 -3.39 15.97 -11.21
CA THR A 139 -3.43 14.81 -12.11
C THR A 139 -2.92 13.56 -11.39
N ASN A 140 -1.85 13.65 -10.61
CA ASN A 140 -1.34 12.55 -9.81
C ASN A 140 -2.35 12.10 -8.74
N ASN A 141 -2.93 13.05 -8.03
CA ASN A 141 -3.97 12.80 -7.05
C ASN A 141 -5.20 12.11 -7.68
N TRP A 142 -5.62 12.56 -8.86
CA TRP A 142 -6.71 11.96 -9.61
C TRP A 142 -6.47 10.47 -9.91
N HIS A 143 -5.31 10.14 -10.47
CA HIS A 143 -4.95 8.75 -10.77
C HIS A 143 -4.91 7.89 -9.52
N SER A 144 -4.27 8.39 -8.46
CA SER A 144 -4.21 7.68 -7.18
C SER A 144 -5.60 7.42 -6.59
N LEU A 145 -6.50 8.40 -6.62
CA LEU A 145 -7.86 8.23 -6.14
C LEU A 145 -8.65 7.22 -6.98
N GLN A 146 -8.44 7.17 -8.30
CA GLN A 146 -9.02 6.13 -9.15
C GLN A 146 -8.50 4.73 -8.80
N ASP A 147 -7.21 4.61 -8.49
CA ASP A 147 -6.62 3.33 -8.08
C ASP A 147 -7.19 2.85 -6.74
N ILE A 148 -7.29 3.75 -5.76
CA ILE A 148 -7.91 3.48 -4.45
C ILE A 148 -9.37 3.06 -4.63
N PHE A 149 -10.16 3.85 -5.37
CA PHE A 149 -11.56 3.57 -5.65
C PHE A 149 -11.75 2.19 -6.29
N SER A 150 -10.94 1.88 -7.31
CA SER A 150 -11.03 0.60 -8.02
C SER A 150 -10.73 -0.57 -7.10
N ALA A 151 -9.68 -0.48 -6.28
CA ALA A 151 -9.28 -1.55 -5.36
C ALA A 151 -10.35 -1.80 -4.29
N VAL A 152 -10.83 -0.74 -3.62
CA VAL A 152 -11.86 -0.84 -2.58
C VAL A 152 -13.17 -1.37 -3.17
N THR A 153 -13.61 -0.83 -4.31
CA THR A 153 -14.87 -1.27 -4.96
C THR A 153 -14.84 -2.75 -5.35
N VAL A 154 -13.70 -3.27 -5.83
CA VAL A 154 -13.59 -4.70 -6.17
C VAL A 154 -13.72 -5.56 -4.92
N LEU A 155 -13.08 -5.21 -3.81
CA LEU A 155 -13.21 -5.95 -2.56
C LEU A 155 -14.66 -5.94 -2.03
N ASP A 156 -15.34 -4.79 -2.10
CA ASP A 156 -16.76 -4.67 -1.72
C ASP A 156 -17.65 -5.55 -2.60
N LYS A 157 -17.45 -5.52 -3.93
CA LYS A 157 -18.24 -6.34 -4.88
C LYS A 157 -18.03 -7.83 -4.69
N LEU A 158 -16.82 -8.25 -4.36
CA LEU A 158 -16.50 -9.64 -4.02
C LEU A 158 -16.86 -10.02 -2.59
N LYS A 159 -17.33 -9.06 -1.78
CA LYS A 159 -17.67 -9.23 -0.36
C LYS A 159 -16.50 -9.75 0.47
N ILE A 160 -15.28 -9.38 0.11
CA ILE A 160 -14.07 -9.71 0.86
C ILE A 160 -13.96 -8.76 2.04
N LYS A 161 -13.81 -9.31 3.25
CA LYS A 161 -13.56 -8.48 4.45
C LYS A 161 -12.24 -7.73 4.25
N HIS A 162 -12.26 -6.42 4.45
CA HIS A 162 -11.06 -5.63 4.26
C HIS A 162 -11.05 -4.36 5.11
N ASN A 163 -9.85 -3.85 5.34
CA ASN A 163 -9.64 -2.49 5.81
C ASN A 163 -8.57 -1.84 4.92
N TRP A 164 -8.62 -0.50 4.84
CA TRP A 164 -7.65 0.25 4.09
C TRP A 164 -7.25 1.54 4.79
N SER A 165 -6.05 2.01 4.51
CA SER A 165 -5.53 3.29 4.97
C SER A 165 -4.72 3.94 3.86
N ILE A 166 -4.52 5.26 3.94
CA ILE A 166 -3.52 5.97 3.13
C ILE A 166 -2.37 6.29 4.07
N TYR A 167 -1.16 5.90 3.70
CA TYR A 167 0.00 6.03 4.57
C TYR A 167 0.23 7.48 5.03
N TYR A 168 0.24 8.41 4.09
CA TYR A 168 0.11 9.86 4.34
C TYR A 168 -1.22 10.32 3.77
N ASP A 169 -2.18 10.57 4.64
CA ASP A 169 -3.54 10.93 4.22
C ASP A 169 -3.71 12.45 4.10
N PRO A 170 -3.63 13.00 2.88
CA PRO A 170 -3.86 14.42 2.65
C PRO A 170 -5.35 14.77 2.61
N ILE A 171 -6.22 13.77 2.68
CA ILE A 171 -7.68 13.98 2.58
C ILE A 171 -8.26 14.36 3.94
N ASN A 172 -7.61 13.91 5.04
CA ASN A 172 -8.13 14.12 6.37
C ASN A 172 -7.03 14.24 7.46
N PRO A 173 -6.65 15.42 7.95
CA PRO A 173 -7.10 16.72 7.46
C PRO A 173 -6.43 17.09 6.13
N PRO A 174 -7.12 17.87 5.28
CA PRO A 174 -6.50 18.37 4.08
C PRO A 174 -5.33 19.28 4.47
N THR A 175 -4.13 18.91 4.08
CA THR A 175 -2.97 19.79 4.27
C THR A 175 -3.02 20.91 3.25
N GLU A 176 -2.48 22.09 3.58
CA GLU A 176 -2.46 23.25 2.68
C GLU A 176 -1.80 22.97 1.32
N ASN A 177 -0.98 21.93 1.25
CA ASN A 177 -0.27 21.52 0.04
C ASN A 177 -1.08 20.59 -0.89
N THR A 178 -2.26 20.12 -0.48
CA THR A 178 -3.15 19.28 -1.29
C THR A 178 -4.37 20.06 -1.75
N LYS A 179 -4.16 21.10 -2.53
CA LYS A 179 -5.28 21.78 -3.23
C LYS A 179 -5.78 20.87 -4.35
N MET A 180 -6.69 19.97 -4.00
CA MET A 180 -7.51 19.30 -5.00
C MET A 180 -8.61 20.25 -5.44
N GLU A 181 -8.66 20.57 -6.73
CA GLU A 181 -9.63 21.49 -7.29
C GLU A 181 -10.70 20.78 -8.16
N GLY A 182 -11.83 21.42 -8.31
CA GLY A 182 -12.89 20.97 -9.20
C GLY A 182 -13.47 19.60 -8.85
N ILE A 183 -13.56 18.70 -9.83
CA ILE A 183 -14.12 17.37 -9.67
C ILE A 183 -13.23 16.48 -8.80
N ILE A 184 -11.91 16.71 -8.82
CA ILE A 184 -10.94 15.93 -8.04
C ILE A 184 -11.20 16.12 -6.55
N ALA A 185 -11.52 17.34 -6.11
CA ALA A 185 -11.84 17.63 -4.72
C ALA A 185 -13.09 16.89 -4.20
N LYS A 186 -13.96 16.44 -5.11
CA LYS A 186 -15.19 15.69 -4.80
C LYS A 186 -15.00 14.18 -4.85
N TRP A 187 -13.93 13.70 -5.47
CA TRP A 187 -13.70 12.28 -5.70
C TRP A 187 -13.63 11.42 -4.43
N PRO A 188 -13.03 11.88 -3.33
CA PRO A 188 -13.04 11.12 -2.09
C PRO A 188 -14.44 10.73 -1.59
N ALA A 189 -15.46 11.53 -1.90
CA ALA A 189 -16.85 11.22 -1.51
C ALA A 189 -17.45 10.02 -2.25
N PHE A 190 -16.83 9.56 -3.33
CA PHE A 190 -17.29 8.37 -4.07
C PHE A 190 -16.64 7.07 -3.57
N ILE A 191 -15.62 7.16 -2.71
CA ILE A 191 -14.95 6.00 -2.11
C ILE A 191 -15.71 5.62 -0.84
N ASP A 192 -15.98 4.34 -0.65
CA ASP A 192 -16.51 3.88 0.63
C ASP A 192 -15.46 4.01 1.73
N HIS A 193 -15.75 4.82 2.73
CA HIS A 193 -14.91 5.07 3.88
C HIS A 193 -15.25 4.21 5.10
N SER A 194 -16.24 3.34 5.02
CA SER A 194 -16.69 2.53 6.18
C SER A 194 -15.56 1.67 6.76
N ASN A 195 -14.69 1.16 5.90
CA ASN A 195 -13.54 0.31 6.24
C ASN A 195 -12.20 1.07 6.29
N LYS A 196 -12.23 2.41 6.18
CA LYS A 196 -11.03 3.23 6.24
C LYS A 196 -10.51 3.37 7.67
N LEU A 197 -9.22 3.11 7.85
CA LEU A 197 -8.50 3.40 9.09
C LEU A 197 -7.80 4.75 9.01
N SER A 198 -7.39 5.27 10.17
CA SER A 198 -6.53 6.46 10.23
C SER A 198 -5.22 6.28 9.45
N SER A 199 -4.57 7.38 9.10
CA SER A 199 -3.23 7.33 8.48
C SER A 199 -2.20 6.80 9.47
N PRO A 200 -1.43 5.77 9.12
CA PRO A 200 -0.36 5.28 9.98
C PRO A 200 0.71 6.33 10.28
N LEU A 201 1.10 7.14 9.30
CA LEU A 201 2.08 8.22 9.51
C LEU A 201 1.54 9.32 10.41
N ASN A 202 0.29 9.76 10.19
CA ASN A 202 -0.30 10.76 11.07
C ASN A 202 -0.41 10.25 12.51
N TYR A 203 -0.77 8.97 12.69
CA TYR A 203 -0.77 8.34 14.01
C TYR A 203 0.62 8.39 14.67
N ALA A 204 1.69 8.07 13.93
CA ALA A 204 3.05 8.13 14.47
C ALA A 204 3.41 9.56 14.91
N ILE A 205 3.15 10.56 14.06
CA ILE A 205 3.42 11.97 14.34
C ILE A 205 2.61 12.45 15.57
N ASP A 206 1.31 12.18 15.62
CA ASP A 206 0.42 12.58 16.70
C ASP A 206 0.78 11.89 18.04
N SER A 207 1.38 10.70 17.97
CA SER A 207 1.90 9.96 19.13
C SER A 207 3.28 10.43 19.58
N GLY A 208 3.88 11.43 18.93
CA GLY A 208 5.19 11.96 19.25
C GLY A 208 6.35 11.01 18.91
N VAL A 209 6.11 10.07 17.98
CA VAL A 209 7.16 9.16 17.51
C VAL A 209 8.10 9.92 16.59
N ASP A 210 9.40 9.76 16.82
CA ASP A 210 10.41 10.27 15.90
C ASP A 210 10.37 9.47 14.59
N VAL A 211 10.26 10.18 13.48
CA VAL A 211 10.28 9.62 12.12
C VAL A 211 11.48 10.22 11.40
N PRO A 212 12.70 9.68 11.61
CA PRO A 212 13.96 10.34 11.24
C PRO A 212 14.09 10.69 9.77
N ASP A 213 13.54 9.88 8.87
CA ASP A 213 13.53 10.13 7.42
C ASP A 213 12.23 10.81 6.94
N GLY A 214 11.35 11.17 7.88
CA GLY A 214 10.05 11.77 7.60
C GLY A 214 9.04 10.80 6.95
N VAL A 215 9.41 9.53 6.77
CA VAL A 215 8.60 8.56 6.01
C VAL A 215 8.45 7.21 6.71
N HIS A 216 9.45 6.72 7.43
CA HIS A 216 9.42 5.38 8.01
C HIS A 216 9.43 5.44 9.55
N PHE A 217 8.54 4.70 10.15
CA PHE A 217 8.50 4.44 11.60
C PHE A 217 8.74 2.95 11.88
N ASP A 218 9.05 2.63 13.11
CA ASP A 218 9.42 1.30 13.53
C ASP A 218 8.24 0.33 13.66
N TYR A 219 8.58 -0.94 13.87
CA TYR A 219 7.62 -2.03 14.07
C TYR A 219 6.71 -1.79 15.29
N ASP A 220 7.27 -1.32 16.41
CA ASP A 220 6.51 -1.10 17.64
C ASP A 220 5.45 -0.01 17.47
N THR A 221 5.76 1.02 16.70
CA THR A 221 4.81 2.07 16.34
C THR A 221 3.66 1.51 15.48
N PHE A 222 3.99 0.65 14.51
CA PHE A 222 2.94 0.01 13.71
C PHE A 222 2.08 -0.95 14.54
N LEU A 223 2.69 -1.68 15.46
CA LEU A 223 1.97 -2.55 16.39
C LEU A 223 0.94 -1.75 17.21
N LYS A 224 1.36 -0.65 17.82
CA LYS A 224 0.47 0.25 18.57
C LYS A 224 -0.64 0.85 17.69
N TYR A 225 -0.30 1.20 16.45
CA TYR A 225 -1.29 1.65 15.48
C TYR A 225 -2.37 0.59 15.21
N LEU A 226 -1.98 -0.68 15.02
CA LEU A 226 -2.93 -1.78 14.84
C LEU A 226 -3.77 -2.00 16.10
N GLU A 227 -3.17 -2.00 17.28
CA GLU A 227 -3.89 -2.12 18.55
C GLU A 227 -4.93 -1.01 18.72
N ASN A 228 -4.58 0.23 18.42
CA ASN A 228 -5.48 1.38 18.47
C ASN A 228 -6.66 1.27 17.48
N ASN A 229 -6.47 0.60 16.35
CA ASN A 229 -7.49 0.37 15.35
C ASN A 229 -8.16 -1.01 15.43
N LYS A 230 -7.79 -1.85 16.40
CA LYS A 230 -8.22 -3.26 16.50
C LYS A 230 -9.74 -3.43 16.42
N SER A 231 -10.50 -2.56 17.08
CA SER A 231 -11.98 -2.62 17.09
C SER A 231 -12.62 -2.32 15.72
N LYS A 232 -11.87 -1.68 14.81
CA LYS A 232 -12.33 -1.35 13.45
C LYS A 232 -11.88 -2.37 12.42
N ILE A 233 -10.91 -3.22 12.76
CA ILE A 233 -10.33 -4.19 11.84
C ILE A 233 -11.20 -5.44 11.85
N HIS A 234 -11.70 -5.83 10.68
CA HIS A 234 -12.66 -6.92 10.50
C HIS A 234 -12.02 -8.32 10.49
N LEU A 235 -10.79 -8.42 10.97
CA LEU A 235 -10.07 -9.70 11.10
C LEU A 235 -10.41 -10.34 12.46
N ASN A 236 -11.21 -11.39 12.45
CA ASN A 236 -11.59 -12.15 13.64
C ASN A 236 -11.18 -13.63 13.47
N PHE A 237 -10.49 -14.18 14.46
CA PHE A 237 -10.08 -15.58 14.52
C PHE A 237 -10.96 -16.43 15.44
N ASP A 238 -11.93 -15.79 16.14
CA ASP A 238 -12.77 -16.49 17.13
C ASP A 238 -13.97 -17.23 16.51
N ASP A 239 -14.24 -17.01 15.22
CA ASP A 239 -15.31 -17.70 14.47
C ASP A 239 -14.87 -19.15 14.14
N LYS A 240 -14.87 -20.02 15.17
CA LYS A 240 -14.72 -21.48 15.03
C LYS A 240 -16.03 -22.19 15.18
#